data_83feaf3ac30b7dd2b4f304344cca5ca9
#
_entry.id   83feaf3ac30b7dd2b4f304344cca5ca9
#
_cell.length_a   1.000
_cell.length_b   1.000
_cell.length_c   1.000
_cell.angle_alpha   90.00
_cell.angle_beta   90.00
_cell.angle_gamma   90.00
#
_symmetry.space_group_name_H-M   'P 1'
#
loop_
_entity.id
_entity.type
_entity.pdbx_description
1 polymer ?
#
loop_
_entity_poly.entity_id
_entity_poly.type
_entity_poly.pdbx_seq_one_letter_code
_entity_poly.pdbx_strand_id
1 'polypeptide(L)'
;MARNGESDLDYLLKNMQPVLEEEELVFCSLLPEQAEKYFPLCQGYYCEREGVTVIIGRHLADLDDLGYDFIFKRITLDVFSSLGAVGFLARITEVLAAQGIPVNVISAFHHDHLYVQAHQASLAIETLIQWRDKLLE
;
A
#
# COMPACT_ATOMS: atom_id res chain seq x y z
N MET A 1 10.82 7.16 22.76
CA MET A 1 10.00 8.22 22.18
C MET A 1 9.93 8.04 20.66
N ALA A 2 8.74 8.08 20.09
CA ALA A 2 8.58 7.91 18.65
C ALA A 2 9.18 9.11 17.91
N ARG A 3 9.96 8.85 16.88
CA ARG A 3 10.55 9.87 16.03
C ARG A 3 9.53 10.28 14.96
N ASN A 4 9.30 11.58 14.78
CA ASN A 4 8.50 12.09 13.69
C ASN A 4 9.22 11.85 12.37
N GLY A 5 8.46 11.51 11.33
CA GLY A 5 9.01 11.34 9.99
C GLY A 5 9.31 12.68 9.32
N GLU A 6 9.88 12.59 8.11
CA GLU A 6 10.23 13.75 7.28
C GLU A 6 8.98 14.38 6.66
N SER A 7 8.94 15.69 6.60
CA SER A 7 7.83 16.46 6.03
C SER A 7 8.20 17.21 4.74
N ASP A 8 9.49 17.34 4.42
CA ASP A 8 9.95 18.05 3.22
C ASP A 8 9.58 17.24 1.97
N LEU A 9 8.67 17.77 1.15
CA LEU A 9 8.16 17.09 -0.03
C LEU A 9 9.26 16.75 -1.02
N ASP A 10 10.16 17.69 -1.32
CA ASP A 10 11.25 17.46 -2.27
C ASP A 10 12.17 16.34 -1.80
N TYR A 11 12.54 16.36 -0.52
CA TYR A 11 13.33 15.29 0.08
C TYR A 11 12.65 13.93 -0.04
N LEU A 12 11.36 13.87 0.31
CA LEU A 12 10.60 12.62 0.26
C LEU A 12 10.53 12.04 -1.15
N LEU A 13 10.24 12.89 -2.14
CA LEU A 13 10.11 12.45 -3.53
C LEU A 13 11.43 11.94 -4.09
N LYS A 14 12.54 12.57 -3.72
CA LYS A 14 13.87 12.19 -4.22
C LYS A 14 14.48 10.99 -3.49
N ASN A 15 14.07 10.75 -2.26
CA ASN A 15 14.70 9.74 -1.40
C ASN A 15 13.83 8.49 -1.16
N MET A 16 12.59 8.48 -1.64
CA MET A 16 11.75 7.31 -1.49
C MET A 16 12.29 6.14 -2.32
N GLN A 17 12.27 4.95 -1.74
CA GLN A 17 12.66 3.71 -2.40
C GLN A 17 11.41 2.83 -2.49
N PRO A 18 10.83 2.69 -3.68
CA PRO A 18 9.68 1.79 -3.82
C PRO A 18 10.15 0.33 -3.76
N VAL A 19 9.57 -0.42 -2.83
CA VAL A 19 9.90 -1.83 -2.61
C VAL A 19 8.66 -2.67 -2.90
N LEU A 20 8.76 -3.52 -3.91
CA LEU A 20 7.68 -4.43 -4.27
C LEU A 20 7.80 -5.72 -3.47
N GLU A 21 6.72 -6.10 -2.78
CA GLU A 21 6.60 -7.42 -2.16
C GLU A 21 5.88 -8.37 -3.11
N GLU A 22 6.42 -9.57 -3.27
CA GLU A 22 5.91 -10.53 -4.25
C GLU A 22 4.66 -11.27 -3.79
N GLU A 23 4.35 -11.26 -2.49
CA GLU A 23 3.17 -11.94 -1.97
C GLU A 23 1.89 -11.35 -2.57
N GLU A 24 1.03 -12.22 -3.06
CA GLU A 24 -0.29 -11.83 -3.52
C GLU A 24 -1.22 -11.63 -2.32
N LEU A 25 -1.90 -10.51 -2.28
CA LEU A 25 -2.74 -10.07 -1.17
C LEU A 25 -4.17 -9.81 -1.67
N VAL A 26 -5.13 -9.97 -0.76
CA VAL A 26 -6.53 -9.69 -1.06
C VAL A 26 -7.17 -8.92 0.09
N PHE A 27 -8.22 -8.15 -0.24
CA PHE A 27 -9.04 -7.44 0.74
C PHE A 27 -10.32 -8.23 0.94
N CYS A 28 -10.57 -8.66 2.16
CA CYS A 28 -11.79 -9.39 2.52
C CYS A 28 -12.61 -8.56 3.50
N SER A 29 -13.92 -8.55 3.33
CA SER A 29 -14.84 -7.94 4.29
C SER A 29 -15.50 -9.05 5.10
N LEU A 30 -15.31 -9.02 6.41
CA LEU A 30 -15.73 -10.09 7.32
C LEU A 30 -16.58 -9.54 8.45
N LEU A 31 -17.39 -10.40 9.05
CA LEU A 31 -18.04 -10.06 10.30
C LEU A 31 -16.98 -9.92 11.41
N PRO A 32 -17.20 -9.08 12.43
CA PRO A 32 -16.20 -8.87 13.48
C PRO A 32 -15.68 -10.16 14.12
N GLU A 33 -16.57 -11.10 14.43
CA GLU A 33 -16.19 -12.37 15.04
C GLU A 33 -15.39 -13.28 14.10
N GLN A 34 -15.55 -13.14 12.79
CA GLN A 34 -14.76 -13.86 11.79
C GLN A 34 -13.39 -13.21 11.59
N ALA A 35 -13.34 -11.88 11.64
CA ALA A 35 -12.12 -11.13 11.38
C ALA A 35 -11.06 -11.32 12.46
N GLU A 36 -11.47 -11.54 13.70
CA GLU A 36 -10.59 -11.55 14.87
C GLU A 36 -9.42 -12.53 14.72
N LYS A 37 -9.67 -13.72 14.20
CA LYS A 37 -8.61 -14.72 14.03
C LYS A 37 -7.56 -14.36 12.99
N TYR A 38 -7.86 -13.40 12.10
CA TYR A 38 -6.92 -12.98 11.07
C TYR A 38 -6.02 -11.81 11.50
N PHE A 39 -6.34 -11.13 12.60
CA PHE A 39 -5.57 -9.96 13.03
C PHE A 39 -4.07 -10.25 13.19
N PRO A 40 -3.64 -11.35 13.81
CA PRO A 40 -2.21 -11.63 13.91
C PRO A 40 -1.56 -12.08 12.60
N LEU A 41 -2.36 -12.40 11.58
CA LEU A 41 -1.88 -12.92 10.29
C LEU A 41 -2.00 -11.91 9.17
N CYS A 42 -2.69 -10.79 9.40
CA CYS A 42 -2.99 -9.83 8.34
C CYS A 42 -1.90 -8.76 8.22
N GLN A 43 -1.87 -8.12 7.04
CA GLN A 43 -1.02 -6.95 6.78
C GLN A 43 -1.61 -5.69 7.40
N GLY A 44 -2.92 -5.65 7.53
CA GLY A 44 -3.65 -4.56 8.15
C GLY A 44 -5.14 -4.87 8.17
N TYR A 45 -5.86 -4.13 8.98
CA TYR A 45 -7.32 -4.26 9.02
C TYR A 45 -7.95 -2.93 9.35
N TYR A 46 -9.21 -2.78 8.98
CA TYR A 46 -9.96 -1.56 9.25
C TYR A 46 -11.39 -1.90 9.65
N CYS A 47 -11.80 -1.36 10.81
CA CYS A 47 -13.17 -1.59 11.31
C CYS A 47 -14.10 -0.57 10.67
N GLU A 48 -15.07 -1.08 9.90
CA GLU A 48 -16.08 -0.27 9.24
C GLU A 48 -17.46 -0.68 9.74
N ARG A 49 -18.47 0.18 9.49
CA ARG A 49 -19.83 -0.11 9.90
C ARG A 49 -20.38 -1.37 9.21
N GLU A 50 -20.01 -1.58 7.95
CA GLU A 50 -20.49 -2.68 7.11
C GLU A 50 -19.79 -4.01 7.40
N GLY A 51 -18.63 -3.97 8.04
CA GLY A 51 -17.80 -5.13 8.33
C GLY A 51 -16.36 -4.73 8.58
N VAL A 52 -15.54 -5.71 8.90
CA VAL A 52 -14.11 -5.49 9.10
C VAL A 52 -13.37 -5.86 7.83
N THR A 53 -12.67 -4.90 7.24
CA THR A 53 -11.77 -5.17 6.13
C THR A 53 -10.49 -5.77 6.69
N VAL A 54 -10.07 -6.93 6.16
CA VAL A 54 -8.76 -7.49 6.47
C VAL A 54 -7.96 -7.65 5.18
N ILE A 55 -6.67 -7.33 5.23
CA ILE A 55 -5.74 -7.49 4.11
C ILE A 55 -4.85 -8.67 4.44
N ILE A 56 -5.02 -9.77 3.71
CA ILE A 56 -4.35 -11.04 4.00
C ILE A 56 -3.78 -11.64 2.72
N GLY A 57 -2.89 -12.62 2.88
CA GLY A 57 -2.38 -13.39 1.77
C GLY A 57 -3.50 -14.11 1.02
N ARG A 58 -3.44 -14.05 -0.31
CA ARG A 58 -4.40 -14.75 -1.17
C ARG A 58 -4.49 -16.23 -0.82
N HIS A 59 -3.34 -16.85 -0.55
CA HIS A 59 -3.28 -18.28 -0.22
C HIS A 59 -4.15 -18.61 0.99
N LEU A 60 -4.09 -17.78 2.05
CA LEU A 60 -4.89 -17.96 3.24
C LEU A 60 -6.38 -17.77 2.95
N ALA A 61 -6.72 -16.75 2.18
CA ALA A 61 -8.11 -16.49 1.81
C ALA A 61 -8.70 -17.67 1.02
N ASP A 62 -7.95 -18.20 0.08
CA ASP A 62 -8.38 -19.35 -0.72
C ASP A 62 -8.53 -20.61 0.14
N LEU A 63 -7.58 -20.82 1.05
CA LEU A 63 -7.62 -21.97 1.98
C LEU A 63 -8.88 -21.94 2.87
N ASP A 64 -9.27 -20.76 3.33
CA ASP A 64 -10.43 -20.58 4.21
C ASP A 64 -11.70 -20.23 3.43
N ASP A 65 -11.65 -20.30 2.11
CA ASP A 65 -12.79 -20.04 1.21
C ASP A 65 -13.42 -18.66 1.44
N LEU A 66 -12.59 -17.63 1.60
CA LEU A 66 -13.05 -16.24 1.77
C LEU A 66 -13.21 -15.57 0.41
N GLY A 67 -14.26 -14.77 0.28
CA GLY A 67 -14.51 -14.00 -0.94
C GLY A 67 -13.63 -12.76 -1.05
N TYR A 68 -13.22 -12.44 -2.27
CA TYR A 68 -12.51 -11.21 -2.61
C TYR A 68 -12.67 -10.91 -4.10
N ASP A 69 -12.43 -9.64 -4.50
CA ASP A 69 -12.60 -9.22 -5.88
C ASP A 69 -11.30 -9.17 -6.68
N PHE A 70 -10.27 -8.52 -6.10
CA PHE A 70 -9.01 -8.27 -6.81
C PHE A 70 -7.84 -8.91 -6.07
N ILE A 71 -6.78 -9.16 -6.83
CA ILE A 71 -5.50 -9.65 -6.28
C ILE A 71 -4.52 -8.51 -6.36
N PHE A 72 -3.90 -8.17 -5.23
CA PHE A 72 -2.97 -7.05 -5.09
C PHE A 72 -1.57 -7.51 -4.75
N LYS A 73 -0.61 -6.64 -5.02
CA LYS A 73 0.73 -6.69 -4.42
C LYS A 73 0.98 -5.34 -3.76
N ARG A 74 1.80 -5.34 -2.72
CA ARG A 74 2.11 -4.14 -1.96
C ARG A 74 3.43 -3.54 -2.42
N ILE A 75 3.43 -2.24 -2.69
CA ILE A 75 4.63 -1.45 -2.88
C ILE A 75 4.75 -0.54 -1.67
N THR A 76 5.83 -0.71 -0.91
CA THR A 76 6.13 0.15 0.22
C THR A 76 7.05 1.26 -0.23
N LEU A 77 6.71 2.51 0.11
CA LEU A 77 7.56 3.66 -0.18
C LEU A 77 8.53 3.82 0.99
N ASP A 78 9.74 3.30 0.81
CA ASP A 78 10.74 3.23 1.88
C ASP A 78 11.43 4.59 2.07
N VAL A 79 10.73 5.46 2.75
CA VAL A 79 11.21 6.72 3.30
C VAL A 79 10.28 7.05 4.46
N PHE A 80 10.85 7.46 5.61
CA PHE A 80 10.03 7.74 6.78
C PHE A 80 9.33 9.09 6.61
N SER A 81 8.14 9.10 6.02
CA SER A 81 7.34 10.31 5.87
C SER A 81 6.50 10.56 7.13
N SER A 82 6.41 11.84 7.51
CA SER A 82 5.53 12.25 8.60
C SER A 82 4.06 12.06 8.20
N LEU A 83 3.21 11.67 9.14
CA LEU A 83 1.76 11.65 8.93
C LEU A 83 1.21 13.04 8.60
N GLY A 84 1.98 14.10 8.94
CA GLY A 84 1.63 15.48 8.60
C GLY A 84 2.22 15.98 7.29
N ALA A 85 2.94 15.14 6.53
CA ALA A 85 3.50 15.55 5.25
C ALA A 85 2.41 15.88 4.24
N VAL A 86 2.58 16.97 3.49
CA VAL A 86 1.57 17.43 2.52
C VAL A 86 2.05 17.19 1.09
N GLY A 87 1.22 16.53 0.30
CA GLY A 87 1.43 16.39 -1.14
C GLY A 87 2.24 15.19 -1.60
N PHE A 88 2.86 14.43 -0.69
CA PHE A 88 3.70 13.29 -1.08
C PHE A 88 2.88 12.23 -1.84
N LEU A 89 1.80 11.74 -1.23
CA LEU A 89 0.95 10.74 -1.86
C LEU A 89 0.21 11.27 -3.08
N ALA A 90 -0.18 12.53 -3.07
CA ALA A 90 -0.84 13.15 -4.22
C ALA A 90 0.05 13.07 -5.47
N ARG A 91 1.34 13.33 -5.33
CA ARG A 91 2.30 13.24 -6.44
C ARG A 91 2.51 11.80 -6.88
N ILE A 92 2.66 10.88 -5.94
CA ILE A 92 2.84 9.46 -6.21
C ILE A 92 1.61 8.89 -6.95
N THR A 93 0.42 9.14 -6.45
CA THR A 93 -0.81 8.59 -7.04
C THR A 93 -1.11 9.22 -8.40
N GLU A 94 -0.78 10.49 -8.60
CA GLU A 94 -0.91 11.16 -9.90
C GLU A 94 -0.06 10.47 -10.97
N VAL A 95 1.18 10.15 -10.62
CA VAL A 95 2.11 9.47 -11.55
C VAL A 95 1.57 8.10 -11.98
N LEU A 96 1.04 7.34 -11.02
CA LEU A 96 0.47 6.02 -11.31
C LEU A 96 -0.85 6.13 -12.09
N ALA A 97 -1.70 7.09 -11.73
CA ALA A 97 -2.96 7.33 -12.43
C ALA A 97 -2.72 7.67 -13.91
N ALA A 98 -1.68 8.42 -14.22
CA ALA A 98 -1.31 8.76 -15.60
C ALA A 98 -0.98 7.51 -16.42
N GLN A 99 -0.61 6.41 -15.79
CA GLN A 99 -0.35 5.13 -16.44
C GLN A 99 -1.56 4.19 -16.39
N GLY A 100 -2.70 4.68 -15.91
CA GLY A 100 -3.91 3.86 -15.80
C GLY A 100 -3.87 2.81 -14.70
N ILE A 101 -3.07 3.04 -13.66
CA ILE A 101 -2.90 2.10 -12.56
C ILE A 101 -3.73 2.55 -11.35
N PRO A 102 -4.81 1.81 -11.00
CA PRO A 102 -5.54 2.08 -9.76
C PRO A 102 -4.66 1.78 -8.55
N VAL A 103 -4.72 2.65 -7.54
CA VAL A 103 -3.91 2.52 -6.33
C VAL A 103 -4.80 2.66 -5.11
N ASN A 104 -4.64 1.74 -4.17
CA ASN A 104 -5.25 1.82 -2.85
C ASN A 104 -4.14 2.06 -1.85
N VAL A 105 -4.22 3.16 -1.11
CA VAL A 105 -3.14 3.62 -0.26
C VAL A 105 -3.47 3.40 1.21
N ILE A 106 -2.51 2.88 1.96
CA ILE A 106 -2.57 2.85 3.41
C ILE A 106 -1.34 3.57 3.95
N SER A 107 -1.58 4.71 4.58
CA SER A 107 -0.54 5.48 5.25
C SER A 107 -0.40 4.97 6.67
N ALA A 108 0.67 4.26 6.95
CA ALA A 108 0.99 3.80 8.29
C ALA A 108 1.95 4.77 8.97
N PHE A 109 2.30 4.51 10.22
CA PHE A 109 3.13 5.43 10.98
C PHE A 109 4.52 5.65 10.35
N HIS A 110 5.14 4.57 9.87
CA HIS A 110 6.50 4.63 9.33
C HIS A 110 6.55 4.81 7.82
N HIS A 111 5.64 4.19 7.10
CA HIS A 111 5.69 4.17 5.63
C HIS A 111 4.29 4.22 5.03
N ASP A 112 4.24 4.74 3.81
CA ASP A 112 3.07 4.63 2.96
C ASP A 112 3.15 3.34 2.14
N HIS A 113 2.06 2.62 2.09
CA HIS A 113 1.94 1.36 1.37
C HIS A 113 0.92 1.51 0.26
N LEU A 114 1.31 1.10 -0.95
CA LEU A 114 0.47 1.13 -2.13
C LEU A 114 0.05 -0.29 -2.47
N TYR A 115 -1.25 -0.51 -2.58
CA TYR A 115 -1.78 -1.79 -3.04
C TYR A 115 -2.23 -1.62 -4.49
N VAL A 116 -1.52 -2.27 -5.39
CA VAL A 116 -1.79 -2.24 -6.83
C VAL A 116 -2.17 -3.64 -7.29
N GLN A 117 -2.97 -3.72 -8.35
CA GLN A 117 -3.35 -5.03 -8.87
C GLN A 117 -2.11 -5.80 -9.30
N ALA A 118 -2.08 -7.09 -8.98
CA ALA A 118 -0.88 -7.93 -9.17
C ALA A 118 -0.35 -7.89 -10.61
N HIS A 119 -1.24 -7.88 -11.61
CA HIS A 119 -0.84 -7.85 -13.01
C HIS A 119 -0.23 -6.51 -13.44
N GLN A 120 -0.40 -5.46 -12.66
CA GLN A 120 0.17 -4.13 -12.92
C GLN A 120 1.35 -3.77 -12.01
N ALA A 121 1.73 -4.68 -11.11
CA ALA A 121 2.75 -4.37 -10.10
C ALA A 121 4.11 -4.04 -10.71
N SER A 122 4.54 -4.78 -11.72
CA SER A 122 5.81 -4.50 -12.40
C SER A 122 5.82 -3.14 -13.07
N LEU A 123 4.72 -2.80 -13.77
CA LEU A 123 4.60 -1.49 -14.40
C LEU A 123 4.59 -0.37 -13.35
N ALA A 124 3.90 -0.58 -12.24
CA ALA A 124 3.82 0.41 -11.17
C ALA A 124 5.19 0.72 -10.57
N ILE A 125 5.96 -0.31 -10.23
CA ILE A 125 7.28 -0.09 -9.63
C ILE A 125 8.27 0.54 -10.62
N GLU A 126 8.25 0.12 -11.86
CA GLU A 126 9.08 0.73 -12.90
C GLU A 126 8.73 2.20 -13.11
N THR A 127 7.45 2.52 -13.15
CA THR A 127 6.96 3.90 -13.30
C THR A 127 7.47 4.79 -12.18
N LEU A 128 7.39 4.33 -10.94
CA LEU A 128 7.84 5.10 -9.78
C LEU A 128 9.36 5.30 -9.78
N ILE A 129 10.12 4.27 -10.10
CA ILE A 129 11.58 4.36 -10.14
C ILE A 129 12.04 5.32 -11.23
N GLN A 130 11.50 5.21 -12.44
CA GLN A 130 11.85 6.09 -13.54
C GLN A 130 11.48 7.54 -13.25
N TRP A 131 10.31 7.77 -12.66
CA TRP A 131 9.88 9.12 -12.30
C TRP A 131 10.80 9.73 -11.24
N ARG A 132 11.13 8.98 -10.19
CA ARG A 132 12.06 9.44 -9.14
C ARG A 132 13.42 9.78 -9.73
N ASP A 133 13.94 8.91 -10.59
CA ASP A 133 15.27 9.10 -11.18
C ASP A 133 15.35 10.39 -12.02
N LYS A 134 14.26 10.74 -12.69
CA LYS A 134 14.18 12.02 -13.40
C LYS A 134 14.25 13.22 -12.46
N LEU A 135 13.71 13.09 -11.25
CA LEU A 135 13.78 14.15 -10.24
C LEU A 135 15.21 14.38 -9.75
N LEU A 136 16.06 13.37 -9.84
CA LEU A 136 17.46 13.43 -9.40
C LEU A 136 18.41 14.02 -10.44
N GLU A 137 17.91 14.20 -11.67
CA GLU A 137 18.70 14.80 -12.77
C GLU A 137 18.94 16.30 -12.57
#